data_4e8489b3636da4cbb74f3fc51207abd3
#
_entry.id   4e8489b3636da4cbb74f3fc51207abd3
#
_cell.length_a   1.000
_cell.length_b   1.000
_cell.length_c   1.000
_cell.angle_alpha   90.00
_cell.angle_beta   90.00
_cell.angle_gamma   90.00
#
_symmetry.space_group_name_H-M   'P 1'
#
loop_
_entity.id
_entity.type
_entity.pdbx_description
1 polymer ?
#
loop_
_entity_poly.entity_id
_entity_poly.type
_entity_poly.pdbx_seq_one_letter_code
_entity_poly.pdbx_strand_id
1 'polypeptide(L)'
;MVDGTNPPAYYDGTTFVSIDDAPSNAIGAEHVAIFKNHAFYAKDNNLVFSAPYDEDSFNVGVGAGEIDVGAVITGLIVFREQLIIFCEQKIFRLAGTTVSDFQLQSITDDIGCIDTDTIQEVGGDVVFLAPDGLRMLSGTERIGDFGLAVISKVIQSEFDNFITKSTSYASIVIREKSQYRLFGFSASITDESAVGILGTQFSGQGGSEMAWSELRGIRAYVAYSIYTSTTETILFANTDGYVYQMESGNSFDGDNIQATFSTPFVAINEDPRVRKTFYKLFLYADPQGSVTTNVSLKYDFDTEGTIQPAPIELSNTTGTVGFYGDGAYGTTLYGTKLKKLFGTQVIGSGFTVSLQFISEGTDPPFSLDAATLEYAVHGRR
;
A
#
# COMPACT_ATOMS: atom_id res chain seq x y z
N MET A 1 -4.39 18.83 -17.92
CA MET A 1 -3.09 18.13 -17.74
C MET A 1 -2.02 19.16 -17.48
N VAL A 2 -1.06 18.85 -16.63
CA VAL A 2 0.07 19.73 -16.26
C VAL A 2 1.33 18.85 -16.10
N ASP A 3 2.52 19.42 -16.32
CA ASP A 3 3.80 18.70 -16.30
C ASP A 3 4.93 19.45 -15.56
N GLY A 4 4.62 20.55 -14.87
CA GLY A 4 5.58 21.36 -14.14
C GLY A 4 6.47 22.27 -15.00
N THR A 5 6.30 22.28 -16.32
CA THR A 5 7.19 23.03 -17.24
C THR A 5 6.43 23.80 -18.30
N ASN A 6 5.49 23.14 -18.97
CA ASN A 6 4.76 23.68 -20.10
C ASN A 6 3.42 24.35 -19.68
N PRO A 7 2.76 25.10 -20.59
CA PRO A 7 1.39 25.53 -20.36
C PRO A 7 0.46 24.36 -20.08
N PRO A 8 -0.59 24.54 -19.26
CA PRO A 8 -1.62 23.54 -19.10
C PRO A 8 -2.21 23.08 -20.42
N ALA A 9 -2.67 21.86 -20.50
CA ALA A 9 -3.27 21.33 -21.72
C ALA A 9 -4.48 20.45 -21.41
N TYR A 10 -5.39 20.32 -22.37
CA TYR A 10 -6.51 19.40 -22.29
C TYR A 10 -6.60 18.48 -23.50
N TYR A 11 -7.29 17.37 -23.34
CA TYR A 11 -7.56 16.41 -24.39
C TYR A 11 -9.08 16.18 -24.49
N ASP A 12 -9.65 16.48 -25.63
CA ASP A 12 -11.10 16.40 -25.88
C ASP A 12 -11.57 15.01 -26.34
N GLY A 13 -10.67 14.02 -26.35
CA GLY A 13 -10.92 12.68 -26.87
C GLY A 13 -10.41 12.48 -28.30
N THR A 14 -10.00 13.55 -28.98
CA THR A 14 -9.52 13.54 -30.35
C THR A 14 -8.23 14.35 -30.51
N THR A 15 -8.18 15.55 -29.94
CA THR A 15 -7.09 16.51 -30.10
C THR A 15 -6.50 16.89 -28.75
N PHE A 16 -5.18 16.98 -28.69
CA PHE A 16 -4.47 17.56 -27.58
C PHE A 16 -4.28 19.06 -27.84
N VAL A 17 -4.78 19.90 -26.93
CA VAL A 17 -4.74 21.35 -27.05
C VAL A 17 -3.95 21.95 -25.89
N SER A 18 -2.93 22.74 -26.21
CA SER A 18 -2.18 23.53 -25.23
C SER A 18 -2.90 24.86 -24.98
N ILE A 19 -2.96 25.29 -23.73
CA ILE A 19 -3.55 26.57 -23.33
C ILE A 19 -2.42 27.61 -23.29
N ASP A 20 -2.02 28.09 -24.46
CA ASP A 20 -0.83 28.94 -24.62
C ASP A 20 -1.00 30.36 -24.07
N ASP A 21 -2.24 30.80 -23.86
CA ASP A 21 -2.61 32.10 -23.27
C ASP A 21 -2.87 32.01 -21.76
N ALA A 22 -2.57 30.88 -21.15
CA ALA A 22 -2.62 30.73 -19.71
C ALA A 22 -1.72 31.77 -19.00
N PRO A 23 -2.15 32.31 -17.84
CA PRO A 23 -1.34 33.26 -17.09
C PRO A 23 -0.04 32.62 -16.60
N SER A 24 1.00 33.44 -16.42
CA SER A 24 2.34 32.98 -16.04
C SER A 24 2.36 32.10 -14.77
N ASN A 25 1.40 32.32 -13.87
CA ASN A 25 1.23 31.56 -12.64
C ASN A 25 0.54 30.20 -12.84
N ALA A 26 -0.02 29.94 -14.03
CA ALA A 26 -0.55 28.64 -14.44
C ALA A 26 0.43 27.89 -15.36
N ILE A 27 1.32 28.59 -16.08
CA ILE A 27 2.36 27.96 -16.90
C ILE A 27 3.40 27.31 -15.99
N GLY A 28 3.64 26.02 -16.20
CA GLY A 28 4.48 25.21 -15.33
C GLY A 28 3.80 24.79 -14.03
N ALA A 29 2.47 24.71 -14.03
CA ALA A 29 1.72 24.13 -12.93
C ALA A 29 2.10 22.64 -12.75
N GLU A 30 2.20 22.21 -11.51
CA GLU A 30 2.55 20.83 -11.14
C GLU A 30 1.33 20.00 -10.78
N HIS A 31 0.26 20.65 -10.29
CA HIS A 31 -0.95 19.98 -9.87
C HIS A 31 -2.20 20.60 -10.52
N VAL A 32 -3.17 19.76 -10.84
CA VAL A 32 -4.46 20.17 -11.40
C VAL A 32 -5.60 19.41 -10.72
N ALA A 33 -6.69 20.12 -10.44
CA ALA A 33 -7.93 19.55 -9.95
C ALA A 33 -9.14 20.24 -10.55
N ILE A 34 -10.22 19.52 -10.75
CA ILE A 34 -11.51 20.10 -11.18
C ILE A 34 -12.41 20.22 -9.95
N PHE A 35 -12.78 21.45 -9.62
CA PHE A 35 -13.65 21.73 -8.47
C PHE A 35 -14.69 22.78 -8.83
N LYS A 36 -15.97 22.49 -8.55
CA LYS A 36 -17.12 23.39 -8.85
C LYS A 36 -17.11 23.96 -10.27
N ASN A 37 -16.80 23.10 -11.23
CA ASN A 37 -16.71 23.40 -12.66
C ASN A 37 -15.58 24.34 -13.09
N HIS A 38 -14.64 24.62 -12.22
CA HIS A 38 -13.39 25.33 -12.51
C HIS A 38 -12.24 24.32 -12.59
N ALA A 39 -11.29 24.55 -13.49
CA ALA A 39 -10.00 23.88 -13.47
C ALA A 39 -9.03 24.69 -12.61
N PHE A 40 -8.54 24.08 -11.54
CA PHE A 40 -7.57 24.67 -10.62
C PHE A 40 -6.18 24.17 -10.98
N TYR A 41 -5.25 25.09 -11.16
CA TYR A 41 -3.85 24.85 -11.50
C TYR A 41 -2.97 25.38 -10.37
N ALA A 42 -2.14 24.52 -9.79
CA ALA A 42 -1.26 24.89 -8.70
C ALA A 42 0.20 24.95 -9.16
N LYS A 43 0.85 26.03 -8.81
CA LYS A 43 2.27 26.28 -9.02
C LYS A 43 2.85 27.04 -7.83
N ASP A 44 3.92 26.53 -7.24
CA ASP A 44 4.50 27.10 -6.04
C ASP A 44 3.44 27.35 -4.96
N ASN A 45 3.20 28.59 -4.56
CA ASN A 45 2.17 28.99 -3.59
C ASN A 45 0.88 29.52 -4.24
N ASN A 46 0.81 29.52 -5.57
CA ASN A 46 -0.31 30.09 -6.31
C ASN A 46 -1.28 29.01 -6.78
N LEU A 47 -2.56 29.26 -6.59
CA LEU A 47 -3.66 28.45 -7.08
C LEU A 47 -4.47 29.29 -8.06
N VAL A 48 -4.24 29.09 -9.35
CA VAL A 48 -4.98 29.77 -10.44
C VAL A 48 -6.14 28.91 -10.84
N PHE A 49 -7.29 29.51 -11.13
CA PHE A 49 -8.46 28.76 -11.61
C PHE A 49 -9.12 29.43 -12.82
N SER A 50 -9.61 28.58 -13.71
CA SER A 50 -10.29 28.97 -14.92
C SER A 50 -11.70 29.51 -14.66
N ALA A 51 -12.34 30.09 -15.67
CA ALA A 51 -13.78 30.35 -15.66
C ALA A 51 -14.57 29.03 -15.52
N PRO A 52 -15.80 29.06 -14.96
CA PRO A 52 -16.60 27.85 -14.81
C PRO A 52 -17.04 27.32 -16.20
N TYR A 53 -16.89 25.98 -16.38
CA TYR A 53 -17.19 25.27 -17.64
C TYR A 53 -16.31 25.67 -18.84
N ASP A 54 -15.21 26.37 -18.62
CA ASP A 54 -14.31 26.88 -19.65
C ASP A 54 -12.86 26.83 -19.11
N GLU A 55 -12.16 25.72 -19.38
CA GLU A 55 -10.85 25.42 -18.81
C GLU A 55 -9.71 26.26 -19.39
N ASP A 56 -9.91 26.88 -20.55
CA ASP A 56 -8.96 27.75 -21.21
C ASP A 56 -9.25 29.25 -21.04
N SER A 57 -10.33 29.62 -20.35
CA SER A 57 -10.62 31.02 -20.04
C SER A 57 -10.13 31.45 -18.66
N PHE A 58 -9.18 32.37 -18.64
CA PHE A 58 -8.68 32.99 -17.41
C PHE A 58 -9.17 34.44 -17.20
N ASN A 59 -10.30 34.78 -17.80
CA ASN A 59 -10.89 36.10 -17.68
C ASN A 59 -11.62 36.24 -16.33
N VAL A 60 -11.11 37.13 -15.47
CA VAL A 60 -11.70 37.42 -14.14
C VAL A 60 -13.13 37.92 -14.23
N GLY A 61 -13.50 38.62 -15.35
CA GLY A 61 -14.85 39.13 -15.56
C GLY A 61 -15.91 38.04 -15.75
N VAL A 62 -15.51 36.80 -16.04
CA VAL A 62 -16.42 35.65 -16.23
C VAL A 62 -16.19 34.56 -15.16
N GLY A 63 -15.41 34.85 -14.11
CA GLY A 63 -15.29 33.99 -12.95
C GLY A 63 -13.99 33.21 -12.82
N ALA A 64 -12.97 33.55 -13.60
CA ALA A 64 -11.60 33.08 -13.32
C ALA A 64 -10.96 33.88 -12.19
N GLY A 65 -9.88 33.33 -11.60
CA GLY A 65 -9.16 34.05 -10.53
C GLY A 65 -7.91 33.34 -10.06
N GLU A 66 -7.33 33.88 -9.02
CA GLU A 66 -6.08 33.42 -8.41
C GLU A 66 -6.17 33.55 -6.89
N ILE A 67 -5.62 32.58 -6.17
CA ILE A 67 -5.52 32.57 -4.72
C ILE A 67 -4.06 32.30 -4.35
N ASP A 68 -3.44 33.19 -3.60
CA ASP A 68 -2.17 32.93 -2.93
C ASP A 68 -2.45 32.13 -1.66
N VAL A 69 -1.97 30.91 -1.59
CA VAL A 69 -2.16 30.00 -0.45
C VAL A 69 -1.18 30.31 0.68
N GLY A 70 -0.06 30.99 0.35
CA GLY A 70 0.95 31.39 1.32
C GLY A 70 1.88 30.25 1.78
N ALA A 71 1.86 29.13 1.07
CA ALA A 71 2.78 28.00 1.26
C ALA A 71 2.89 27.21 -0.05
N VAL A 72 4.03 26.56 -0.29
CA VAL A 72 4.26 25.76 -1.50
C VAL A 72 3.29 24.58 -1.51
N ILE A 73 2.52 24.47 -2.60
CA ILE A 73 1.51 23.45 -2.80
C ILE A 73 2.19 22.17 -3.26
N THR A 74 1.91 21.06 -2.59
CA THR A 74 2.45 19.73 -2.89
C THR A 74 1.40 18.75 -3.40
N GLY A 75 0.13 19.14 -3.44
CA GLY A 75 -0.92 18.30 -3.99
C GLY A 75 -2.31 18.87 -3.83
N LEU A 76 -3.23 18.40 -4.67
CA LEU A 76 -4.63 18.76 -4.70
C LEU A 76 -5.51 17.52 -4.74
N ILE A 77 -6.57 17.50 -3.97
CA ILE A 77 -7.63 16.48 -4.07
C ILE A 77 -9.01 17.10 -3.78
N VAL A 78 -10.02 16.68 -4.53
CA VAL A 78 -11.41 17.03 -4.23
C VAL A 78 -11.99 15.96 -3.33
N PHE A 79 -12.37 16.35 -2.13
CA PHE A 79 -12.92 15.43 -1.13
C PHE A 79 -14.11 16.06 -0.41
N ARG A 80 -15.23 15.34 -0.33
CA ARG A 80 -16.48 15.77 0.34
C ARG A 80 -16.91 17.20 -0.03
N GLU A 81 -17.01 17.48 -1.33
CA GLU A 81 -17.42 18.78 -1.84
C GLU A 81 -16.50 19.97 -1.47
N GLN A 82 -15.25 19.70 -1.13
CA GLN A 82 -14.21 20.66 -0.82
C GLN A 82 -12.96 20.35 -1.64
N LEU A 83 -12.21 21.38 -2.04
CA LEU A 83 -10.87 21.20 -2.59
C LEU A 83 -9.87 21.25 -1.44
N ILE A 84 -9.22 20.14 -1.17
CA ILE A 84 -8.14 20.06 -0.18
C ILE A 84 -6.83 20.38 -0.87
N ILE A 85 -6.08 21.30 -0.29
CA ILE A 85 -4.82 21.82 -0.79
C ILE A 85 -3.74 21.40 0.20
N PHE A 86 -2.91 20.47 -0.22
CA PHE A 86 -1.76 20.05 0.57
C PHE A 86 -0.57 20.94 0.23
N CYS A 87 0.15 21.34 1.26
CA CYS A 87 1.39 22.09 1.15
C CYS A 87 2.52 21.36 1.89
N GLU A 88 3.76 21.83 1.80
CA GLU A 88 4.91 21.20 2.48
C GLU A 88 4.72 21.09 4.00
N GLN A 89 4.10 22.07 4.65
CA GLN A 89 3.95 22.11 6.12
C GLN A 89 2.53 22.47 6.57
N LYS A 90 1.59 22.64 5.64
CA LYS A 90 0.23 23.07 5.94
C LYS A 90 -0.77 22.32 5.08
N ILE A 91 -2.01 22.29 5.55
CA ILE A 91 -3.14 21.78 4.75
C ILE A 91 -4.26 22.78 4.84
N PHE A 92 -4.82 23.15 3.69
CA PHE A 92 -5.96 24.03 3.58
C PHE A 92 -7.12 23.31 2.93
N ARG A 93 -8.31 23.87 3.11
CA ARG A 93 -9.50 23.53 2.32
C ARG A 93 -10.07 24.78 1.68
N LEU A 94 -10.46 24.66 0.46
CA LEU A 94 -11.26 25.65 -0.25
C LEU A 94 -12.70 25.15 -0.27
N ALA A 95 -13.58 25.92 0.36
CA ALA A 95 -15.01 25.68 0.39
C ALA A 95 -15.73 26.79 -0.37
N GLY A 96 -16.91 26.50 -0.86
CA GLY A 96 -17.73 27.44 -1.65
C GLY A 96 -18.28 26.78 -2.91
N THR A 97 -19.13 27.49 -3.61
CA THR A 97 -19.80 27.02 -4.84
C THR A 97 -19.49 27.88 -6.04
N THR A 98 -19.10 29.13 -5.81
CA THR A 98 -18.78 30.12 -6.84
C THR A 98 -17.60 30.99 -6.37
N VAL A 99 -16.97 31.69 -7.26
CA VAL A 99 -15.84 32.59 -6.97
C VAL A 99 -16.18 33.63 -5.89
N SER A 100 -17.43 34.05 -5.79
CA SER A 100 -17.87 35.05 -4.81
C SER A 100 -17.97 34.53 -3.37
N ASP A 101 -18.05 33.22 -3.19
CA ASP A 101 -18.16 32.57 -1.87
C ASP A 101 -17.00 31.58 -1.58
N PHE A 102 -15.98 31.51 -2.43
CA PHE A 102 -14.78 30.73 -2.16
C PHE A 102 -14.07 31.24 -0.90
N GLN A 103 -13.84 30.35 0.05
CA GLN A 103 -13.15 30.61 1.30
C GLN A 103 -12.04 29.60 1.52
N LEU A 104 -10.81 30.09 1.57
CA LEU A 104 -9.64 29.30 1.99
C LEU A 104 -9.61 29.23 3.51
N GLN A 105 -9.62 28.02 4.07
CA GLN A 105 -9.58 27.77 5.50
C GLN A 105 -8.43 26.82 5.81
N SER A 106 -7.65 27.12 6.87
CA SER A 106 -6.62 26.22 7.37
C SER A 106 -7.24 25.01 8.06
N ILE A 107 -6.74 23.80 7.75
CA ILE A 107 -7.01 22.57 8.48
C ILE A 107 -5.92 22.37 9.53
N THR A 108 -4.66 22.52 9.13
CA THR A 108 -3.50 22.47 10.01
C THR A 108 -2.38 23.37 9.48
N ASP A 109 -1.60 23.96 10.40
CA ASP A 109 -0.48 24.83 10.07
C ASP A 109 0.89 24.19 10.37
N ASP A 110 0.91 22.93 10.81
CA ASP A 110 2.12 22.25 11.29
C ASP A 110 2.44 20.94 10.55
N ILE A 111 1.54 20.48 9.69
CA ILE A 111 1.68 19.19 8.99
C ILE A 111 1.30 19.38 7.53
N GLY A 112 2.15 18.90 6.64
CA GLY A 112 1.91 18.90 5.21
C GLY A 112 2.07 17.52 4.59
N CYS A 113 2.06 17.48 3.25
CA CYS A 113 2.26 16.28 2.44
C CYS A 113 3.61 16.36 1.72
N ILE A 114 4.35 15.25 1.69
CA ILE A 114 5.65 15.18 1.03
C ILE A 114 5.50 15.07 -0.49
N ASP A 115 4.52 14.30 -0.97
CA ASP A 115 4.40 13.95 -2.38
C ASP A 115 2.94 13.74 -2.77
N THR A 116 2.52 14.36 -3.88
CA THR A 116 1.15 14.29 -4.39
C THR A 116 0.70 12.87 -4.72
N ASP A 117 1.61 12.03 -5.22
CA ASP A 117 1.30 10.67 -5.65
C ASP A 117 1.04 9.71 -4.47
N THR A 118 1.17 10.24 -3.24
CA THR A 118 0.79 9.51 -2.02
C THR A 118 -0.62 9.78 -1.54
N ILE A 119 -1.27 10.81 -2.09
CA ILE A 119 -2.61 11.25 -1.68
C ILE A 119 -3.66 10.34 -2.30
N GLN A 120 -4.38 9.58 -1.48
CA GLN A 120 -5.42 8.64 -1.93
C GLN A 120 -6.67 8.69 -1.05
N GLU A 121 -7.83 8.51 -1.66
CA GLU A 121 -9.08 8.31 -0.91
C GLU A 121 -9.22 6.83 -0.51
N VAL A 122 -9.25 6.57 0.80
CA VAL A 122 -9.36 5.23 1.40
C VAL A 122 -10.46 5.19 2.43
N GLY A 123 -11.46 4.33 2.23
CA GLY A 123 -12.52 4.12 3.22
C GLY A 123 -13.34 5.36 3.59
N GLY A 124 -13.44 6.34 2.68
CA GLY A 124 -14.16 7.60 2.91
C GLY A 124 -13.36 8.64 3.70
N ASP A 125 -12.05 8.49 3.76
CA ASP A 125 -11.08 9.47 4.25
C ASP A 125 -9.94 9.63 3.25
N VAL A 126 -9.06 10.60 3.44
CA VAL A 126 -7.87 10.83 2.60
C VAL A 126 -6.63 10.42 3.38
N VAL A 127 -5.87 9.49 2.81
CA VAL A 127 -4.54 9.09 3.31
C VAL A 127 -3.49 9.85 2.52
N PHE A 128 -2.47 10.34 3.19
CA PHE A 128 -1.34 11.05 2.61
C PHE A 128 -0.05 10.80 3.38
N LEU A 129 1.08 11.02 2.72
CA LEU A 129 2.40 10.88 3.31
C LEU A 129 2.83 12.21 3.94
N ALA A 130 2.92 12.26 5.26
CA ALA A 130 3.51 13.35 6.01
C ALA A 130 4.97 13.05 6.39
N PRO A 131 5.75 14.06 6.82
CA PRO A 131 7.15 13.86 7.22
C PRO A 131 7.36 12.82 8.33
N ASP A 132 6.37 12.58 9.16
CA ASP A 132 6.41 11.66 10.29
C ASP A 132 5.66 10.33 10.06
N GLY A 133 5.12 10.11 8.87
CA GLY A 133 4.44 8.88 8.53
C GLY A 133 3.17 9.08 7.69
N LEU A 134 2.45 7.98 7.45
CA LEU A 134 1.14 8.04 6.81
C LEU A 134 0.10 8.55 7.78
N ARG A 135 -0.73 9.49 7.31
CA ARG A 135 -1.79 10.14 8.08
C ARG A 135 -3.13 10.08 7.38
N MET A 136 -4.19 10.16 8.15
CA MET A 136 -5.55 10.40 7.68
C MET A 136 -5.95 11.86 7.89
N LEU A 137 -6.62 12.44 6.90
CA LEU A 137 -7.05 13.83 6.93
C LEU A 137 -8.00 14.11 8.11
N SER A 138 -9.01 13.26 8.32
CA SER A 138 -9.98 13.41 9.41
C SER A 138 -9.34 13.34 10.80
N GLY A 139 -8.29 12.52 10.96
CA GLY A 139 -7.51 12.45 12.18
C GLY A 139 -6.74 13.74 12.45
N THR A 140 -6.16 14.31 11.40
CA THR A 140 -5.40 15.57 11.46
C THR A 140 -6.29 16.78 11.80
N GLU A 141 -7.52 16.82 11.29
CA GLU A 141 -8.47 17.89 11.56
C GLU A 141 -9.05 17.87 12.99
N ARG A 142 -9.27 16.67 13.56
CA ARG A 142 -9.98 16.51 14.85
C ARG A 142 -9.11 16.66 16.08
N ILE A 143 -7.82 16.40 15.97
CA ILE A 143 -6.95 16.24 17.13
C ILE A 143 -5.76 17.18 16.95
N GLY A 144 -5.73 18.25 17.74
CA GLY A 144 -4.51 19.03 17.93
C GLY A 144 -3.37 18.23 18.58
N ASP A 145 -3.50 16.90 18.68
CA ASP A 145 -2.51 15.99 19.24
C ASP A 145 -1.86 15.17 18.13
N PHE A 146 -0.63 15.52 17.80
CA PHE A 146 0.15 15.05 16.68
C PHE A 146 0.38 13.53 16.63
N GLY A 147 0.30 12.85 17.76
CA GLY A 147 0.66 11.44 17.85
C GLY A 147 -0.41 10.45 17.41
N LEU A 148 -1.69 10.85 17.42
CA LEU A 148 -2.80 9.92 17.20
C LEU A 148 -3.26 9.80 15.74
N ALA A 149 -2.85 10.73 14.87
CA ALA A 149 -3.23 10.73 13.47
C ALA A 149 -2.30 9.92 12.56
N VAL A 150 -1.12 9.49 13.06
CA VAL A 150 -0.16 8.68 12.30
C VAL A 150 -0.60 7.22 12.32
N ILE A 151 -1.12 6.74 11.21
CA ILE A 151 -1.62 5.37 11.07
C ILE A 151 -0.49 4.33 10.90
N SER A 152 0.70 4.77 10.43
CA SER A 152 1.88 3.91 10.26
C SER A 152 2.75 3.79 11.52
N LYS A 153 2.34 4.33 12.66
CA LYS A 153 3.16 4.37 13.90
C LYS A 153 3.63 3.00 14.39
N VAL A 154 2.85 1.96 14.14
CA VAL A 154 3.18 0.59 14.55
C VAL A 154 4.43 0.05 13.82
N ILE A 155 4.69 0.55 12.62
CA ILE A 155 5.84 0.17 11.78
C ILE A 155 6.83 1.34 11.58
N GLN A 156 6.92 2.26 12.54
CA GLN A 156 7.67 3.51 12.37
C GLN A 156 9.13 3.29 11.95
N SER A 157 9.83 2.33 12.56
CA SER A 157 11.24 2.06 12.23
C SER A 157 11.44 1.63 10.78
N GLU A 158 10.55 0.77 10.28
CA GLU A 158 10.57 0.30 8.89
C GLU A 158 10.18 1.42 7.93
N PHE A 159 9.23 2.24 8.36
CA PHE A 159 8.75 3.38 7.60
C PHE A 159 9.83 4.47 7.44
N ASP A 160 10.55 4.81 8.50
CA ASP A 160 11.65 5.78 8.47
C ASP A 160 12.78 5.31 7.54
N ASN A 161 13.08 4.01 7.57
CA ASN A 161 14.05 3.40 6.68
C ASN A 161 13.59 3.42 5.22
N PHE A 162 12.30 3.19 4.97
CA PHE A 162 11.69 3.27 3.65
C PHE A 162 11.75 4.70 3.08
N ILE A 163 11.37 5.72 3.86
CA ILE A 163 11.43 7.13 3.43
C ILE A 163 12.87 7.55 3.13
N THR A 164 13.82 7.18 3.99
CA THR A 164 15.24 7.56 3.81
C THR A 164 15.83 7.03 2.50
N LYS A 165 15.36 5.89 2.02
CA LYS A 165 15.85 5.24 0.79
C LYS A 165 15.15 5.74 -0.48
N SER A 166 14.00 6.36 -0.35
CA SER A 166 13.15 6.76 -1.48
C SER A 166 13.31 8.24 -1.81
N THR A 167 13.29 8.57 -3.09
CA THR A 167 13.37 9.97 -3.59
C THR A 167 12.06 10.42 -4.24
N SER A 168 11.21 9.48 -4.63
CA SER A 168 9.86 9.72 -5.13
C SER A 168 8.97 8.55 -4.71
N TYR A 169 7.67 8.75 -4.80
CA TYR A 169 6.68 7.79 -4.32
C TYR A 169 5.61 7.56 -5.36
N ALA A 170 4.97 6.40 -5.29
CA ALA A 170 3.75 6.11 -6.01
C ALA A 170 2.81 5.38 -5.05
N SER A 171 1.53 5.69 -5.07
CA SER A 171 0.57 4.98 -4.25
C SER A 171 -0.66 4.53 -5.03
N ILE A 172 -1.33 3.53 -4.51
CA ILE A 172 -2.53 2.97 -5.13
C ILE A 172 -3.48 2.43 -4.07
N VAL A 173 -4.76 2.55 -4.32
CA VAL A 173 -5.81 1.91 -3.52
C VAL A 173 -6.41 0.76 -4.31
N ILE A 174 -6.36 -0.44 -3.73
CA ILE A 174 -7.01 -1.63 -4.25
C ILE A 174 -8.30 -1.83 -3.45
N ARG A 175 -9.43 -1.46 -4.08
CA ARG A 175 -10.73 -1.40 -3.41
C ARG A 175 -11.27 -2.78 -3.08
N GLU A 176 -11.09 -3.75 -3.96
CA GLU A 176 -11.51 -5.14 -3.74
C GLU A 176 -10.87 -5.78 -2.51
N LYS A 177 -9.63 -5.34 -2.16
CA LYS A 177 -8.88 -5.86 -1.02
C LYS A 177 -8.86 -4.90 0.18
N SER A 178 -9.47 -3.73 0.06
CA SER A 178 -9.39 -2.65 1.07
C SER A 178 -7.94 -2.33 1.45
N GLN A 179 -7.07 -2.22 0.43
CA GLN A 179 -5.64 -2.01 0.61
C GLN A 179 -5.20 -0.66 0.08
N TYR A 180 -4.33 -0.01 0.83
CA TYR A 180 -3.48 1.08 0.39
C TYR A 180 -2.05 0.55 0.22
N ARG A 181 -1.45 0.76 -0.93
CA ARG A 181 -0.06 0.37 -1.21
C ARG A 181 0.75 1.61 -1.56
N LEU A 182 1.90 1.76 -0.92
CA LEU A 182 2.86 2.84 -1.14
C LEU A 182 4.17 2.22 -1.62
N PHE A 183 4.67 2.70 -2.74
CA PHE A 183 5.94 2.29 -3.35
C PHE A 183 6.92 3.44 -3.27
N GLY A 184 8.15 3.15 -2.87
CA GLY A 184 9.26 4.09 -2.90
C GLY A 184 10.15 3.83 -4.11
N PHE A 185 10.56 4.90 -4.75
CA PHE A 185 11.45 4.85 -5.89
C PHE A 185 12.71 5.69 -5.64
N SER A 186 13.84 5.17 -6.09
CA SER A 186 15.11 5.87 -6.19
C SER A 186 15.91 5.25 -7.32
N ALA A 187 16.78 6.01 -7.96
CA ALA A 187 17.65 5.51 -9.02
C ALA A 187 18.62 4.40 -8.57
N SER A 188 18.89 4.30 -7.26
CA SER A 188 19.74 3.27 -6.65
C SER A 188 18.98 2.01 -6.24
N ILE A 189 17.64 2.01 -6.29
CA ILE A 189 16.81 0.86 -5.95
C ILE A 189 16.74 -0.06 -7.18
N THR A 190 17.14 -1.32 -7.00
CA THR A 190 16.95 -2.41 -7.98
C THR A 190 15.64 -3.14 -7.70
N ASP A 191 15.17 -3.98 -8.63
CA ASP A 191 13.95 -4.77 -8.44
C ASP A 191 14.04 -5.67 -7.19
N GLU A 192 15.19 -6.28 -6.93
CA GLU A 192 15.44 -7.11 -5.75
C GLU A 192 15.42 -6.32 -4.43
N SER A 193 15.84 -5.05 -4.46
CA SER A 193 15.88 -4.16 -3.29
C SER A 193 14.65 -3.27 -3.14
N ALA A 194 13.71 -3.34 -4.09
CA ALA A 194 12.49 -2.56 -4.06
C ALA A 194 11.61 -2.99 -2.89
N VAL A 195 11.21 -2.01 -2.09
CA VAL A 195 10.32 -2.19 -0.94
C VAL A 195 9.16 -1.23 -1.08
N GLY A 196 7.96 -1.75 -0.88
CA GLY A 196 6.75 -0.98 -0.70
C GLY A 196 6.12 -1.28 0.65
N ILE A 197 5.18 -0.44 1.06
CA ILE A 197 4.41 -0.62 2.28
C ILE A 197 2.95 -0.86 1.90
N LEU A 198 2.37 -1.91 2.47
CA LEU A 198 0.99 -2.29 2.26
C LEU A 198 0.23 -2.15 3.58
N GLY A 199 -0.85 -1.37 3.57
CA GLY A 199 -1.81 -1.28 4.65
C GLY A 199 -3.14 -1.90 4.22
N THR A 200 -3.64 -2.89 4.96
CA THR A 200 -4.97 -3.47 4.76
C THR A 200 -5.90 -2.97 5.84
N GLN A 201 -7.00 -2.37 5.42
CA GLN A 201 -8.03 -1.89 6.34
C GLN A 201 -8.96 -3.04 6.75
N PHE A 202 -9.20 -3.17 8.04
CA PHE A 202 -10.14 -4.15 8.58
C PHE A 202 -10.94 -3.58 9.76
N SER A 203 -12.08 -4.20 10.05
CA SER A 203 -12.92 -3.80 11.18
C SER A 203 -12.45 -4.52 12.45
N GLY A 204 -11.83 -3.78 13.35
CA GLY A 204 -11.41 -4.24 14.68
C GLY A 204 -12.41 -3.92 15.79
N GLN A 205 -12.13 -4.33 17.02
CA GLN A 205 -12.98 -4.05 18.19
C GLN A 205 -13.04 -2.55 18.55
N GLY A 206 -12.05 -1.77 18.10
CA GLY A 206 -11.96 -0.31 18.34
C GLY A 206 -12.42 0.56 17.17
N GLY A 207 -12.85 -0.04 16.05
CA GLY A 207 -13.19 0.66 14.82
C GLY A 207 -12.43 0.13 13.61
N SER A 208 -12.13 1.01 12.66
CA SER A 208 -11.31 0.66 11.50
C SER A 208 -9.82 0.70 11.89
N GLU A 209 -9.14 -0.41 11.69
CA GLU A 209 -7.71 -0.57 11.95
C GLU A 209 -6.96 -0.92 10.67
N MET A 210 -5.64 -0.65 10.64
CA MET A 210 -4.76 -0.99 9.52
C MET A 210 -3.78 -2.07 9.94
N ALA A 211 -3.74 -3.18 9.20
CA ALA A 211 -2.68 -4.17 9.27
C ALA A 211 -1.60 -3.84 8.23
N TRP A 212 -0.35 -3.87 8.64
CA TRP A 212 0.77 -3.47 7.80
C TRP A 212 1.64 -4.64 7.40
N SER A 213 2.14 -4.61 6.17
CA SER A 213 3.16 -5.52 5.67
C SER A 213 4.08 -4.82 4.66
N GLU A 214 5.23 -5.41 4.41
CA GLU A 214 6.12 -4.99 3.32
C GLU A 214 5.73 -5.70 2.02
N LEU A 215 5.90 -4.99 0.91
CA LEU A 215 5.92 -5.52 -0.46
C LEU A 215 7.37 -5.50 -0.95
N ARG A 216 7.84 -6.60 -1.50
CA ARG A 216 9.20 -6.70 -2.06
C ARG A 216 9.17 -7.15 -3.50
N GLY A 217 10.16 -6.71 -4.27
CA GLY A 217 10.33 -7.10 -5.67
C GLY A 217 9.42 -6.34 -6.65
N ILE A 218 8.65 -5.33 -6.21
CA ILE A 218 7.83 -4.50 -7.09
C ILE A 218 8.41 -3.09 -7.11
N ARG A 219 9.02 -2.71 -8.23
CA ARG A 219 9.55 -1.38 -8.46
C ARG A 219 8.55 -0.57 -9.27
N ALA A 220 7.69 0.18 -8.59
CA ALA A 220 6.68 1.00 -9.23
C ALA A 220 7.07 2.48 -9.17
N TYR A 221 7.20 3.11 -10.33
CA TYR A 221 7.39 4.55 -10.46
C TYR A 221 6.03 5.27 -10.54
N VAL A 222 5.05 4.62 -11.15
CA VAL A 222 3.66 5.06 -11.20
C VAL A 222 2.76 3.84 -11.08
N ALA A 223 1.64 3.98 -10.38
CA ALA A 223 0.65 2.91 -10.21
C ALA A 223 -0.77 3.46 -10.38
N TYR A 224 -1.65 2.64 -10.96
CA TYR A 224 -3.03 3.02 -11.22
C TYR A 224 -3.98 1.82 -11.11
N SER A 225 -5.13 2.03 -10.49
CA SER A 225 -6.21 1.04 -10.40
C SER A 225 -7.42 1.52 -11.18
N ILE A 226 -7.95 0.67 -12.04
CA ILE A 226 -9.14 0.93 -12.86
C ILE A 226 -10.10 -0.24 -12.80
N TYR A 227 -11.39 0.06 -12.73
CA TYR A 227 -12.44 -0.94 -12.95
C TYR A 227 -12.77 -1.08 -14.42
N THR A 228 -12.59 -2.31 -14.92
CA THR A 228 -13.06 -2.69 -16.26
C THR A 228 -14.26 -3.60 -16.06
N SER A 229 -15.46 -3.04 -16.20
CA SER A 229 -16.72 -3.70 -15.81
C SER A 229 -16.79 -3.99 -14.31
N THR A 230 -16.65 -5.24 -13.91
CA THR A 230 -16.73 -5.70 -12.51
C THR A 230 -15.39 -6.10 -11.92
N THR A 231 -14.32 -6.07 -12.71
CA THR A 231 -12.97 -6.50 -12.27
C THR A 231 -12.07 -5.29 -12.11
N GLU A 232 -11.41 -5.21 -10.97
CA GLU A 232 -10.37 -4.22 -10.71
C GLU A 232 -9.07 -4.66 -11.38
N THR A 233 -8.54 -3.82 -12.28
CA THR A 233 -7.26 -4.04 -12.94
C THR A 233 -6.25 -3.08 -12.37
N ILE A 234 -5.13 -3.60 -11.87
CA ILE A 234 -4.08 -2.85 -11.21
C ILE A 234 -2.87 -2.84 -12.12
N LEU A 235 -2.47 -1.65 -12.54
CA LEU A 235 -1.34 -1.44 -13.44
C LEU A 235 -0.26 -0.65 -12.71
N PHE A 236 0.99 -0.93 -13.05
CA PHE A 236 2.12 -0.10 -12.65
C PHE A 236 3.14 -0.03 -13.78
N ALA A 237 3.95 1.02 -13.77
CA ALA A 237 5.06 1.16 -14.69
C ALA A 237 6.34 1.45 -13.92
N ASN A 238 7.43 0.99 -14.51
CA ASN A 238 8.79 1.21 -14.08
C ASN A 238 9.51 2.10 -15.11
N THR A 239 10.76 2.44 -14.87
CA THR A 239 11.62 3.21 -15.79
C THR A 239 12.22 2.39 -16.95
N ASP A 240 11.87 1.10 -17.04
CA ASP A 240 12.25 0.19 -18.12
C ASP A 240 11.43 0.36 -19.41
N GLY A 241 10.33 1.14 -19.33
CA GLY A 241 9.45 1.43 -20.48
C GLY A 241 8.30 0.44 -20.66
N TYR A 242 8.09 -0.47 -19.70
CA TYR A 242 6.97 -1.43 -19.71
C TYR A 242 5.88 -1.04 -18.70
N VAL A 243 4.66 -1.48 -19.00
CA VAL A 243 3.52 -1.41 -18.09
C VAL A 243 3.18 -2.84 -17.68
N TYR A 244 3.15 -3.07 -16.39
CA TYR A 244 2.90 -4.35 -15.76
C TYR A 244 1.52 -4.40 -15.14
N GLN A 245 0.91 -5.58 -15.11
CA GLN A 245 -0.32 -5.84 -14.37
C GLN A 245 0.03 -6.54 -13.06
N MET A 246 -0.33 -5.92 -11.93
CA MET A 246 -0.25 -6.58 -10.61
C MET A 246 -1.36 -7.62 -10.45
N GLU A 247 -1.18 -8.53 -9.50
CA GLU A 247 -2.16 -9.54 -9.11
C GLU A 247 -2.55 -10.50 -10.26
N SER A 248 -1.68 -10.66 -11.24
CA SER A 248 -1.90 -11.53 -12.39
C SER A 248 -0.78 -12.56 -12.49
N GLY A 249 -1.12 -13.86 -12.48
CA GLY A 249 -0.13 -14.92 -12.50
C GLY A 249 0.52 -15.21 -11.13
N ASN A 250 1.59 -16.02 -11.15
CA ASN A 250 2.30 -16.52 -9.97
C ASN A 250 3.79 -16.19 -9.98
N SER A 251 4.22 -15.24 -10.79
CA SER A 251 5.63 -14.84 -10.89
C SER A 251 5.77 -13.34 -11.10
N PHE A 252 6.94 -12.80 -10.81
CA PHE A 252 7.32 -11.44 -11.19
C PHE A 252 7.98 -11.50 -12.59
N ASP A 253 7.15 -11.46 -13.64
CA ASP A 253 7.60 -11.57 -15.05
C ASP A 253 8.51 -12.79 -15.32
N GLY A 254 8.20 -13.93 -14.66
CA GLY A 254 8.97 -15.16 -14.73
C GLY A 254 9.87 -15.43 -13.53
N ASP A 255 10.20 -14.41 -12.75
CA ASP A 255 11.02 -14.53 -11.55
C ASP A 255 10.20 -15.02 -10.33
N ASN A 256 10.89 -15.58 -9.34
CA ASN A 256 10.29 -16.11 -8.13
C ASN A 256 9.68 -15.00 -7.27
N ILE A 257 8.53 -15.30 -6.66
CA ILE A 257 7.94 -14.47 -5.62
C ILE A 257 8.37 -15.03 -4.27
N GLN A 258 9.02 -14.20 -3.45
CA GLN A 258 9.36 -14.54 -2.08
C GLN A 258 8.32 -13.97 -1.11
N ALA A 259 7.67 -14.85 -0.35
CA ALA A 259 6.76 -14.48 0.73
C ALA A 259 7.31 -14.96 2.08
N THR A 260 7.38 -14.06 3.05
CA THR A 260 7.87 -14.38 4.40
C THR A 260 6.84 -13.92 5.43
N PHE A 261 6.53 -14.81 6.37
CA PHE A 261 5.69 -14.51 7.52
C PHE A 261 6.34 -15.06 8.79
N SER A 262 6.40 -14.27 9.86
CA SER A 262 6.94 -14.69 11.14
C SER A 262 5.98 -14.33 12.27
N THR A 263 5.74 -15.28 13.18
CA THR A 263 5.00 -14.99 14.40
C THR A 263 5.91 -14.31 15.43
N PRO A 264 5.37 -13.54 16.38
CA PRO A 264 6.16 -13.11 17.52
C PRO A 264 6.66 -14.31 18.35
N PHE A 265 7.71 -14.11 19.15
CA PHE A 265 8.14 -15.09 20.12
C PHE A 265 7.13 -15.18 21.27
N VAL A 266 6.52 -16.34 21.42
CA VAL A 266 5.50 -16.58 22.45
C VAL A 266 5.97 -17.62 23.46
N ALA A 267 5.72 -17.33 24.74
CA ALA A 267 5.87 -18.30 25.80
C ALA A 267 4.57 -19.10 25.92
N ILE A 268 4.54 -20.29 25.32
CA ILE A 268 3.35 -21.16 25.40
C ILE A 268 3.06 -21.48 26.87
N ASN A 269 1.77 -21.48 27.27
CA ASN A 269 1.29 -21.58 28.66
C ASN A 269 1.70 -20.40 29.57
N GLU A 270 1.92 -19.22 28.99
CA GLU A 270 2.17 -17.98 29.73
C GLU A 270 3.35 -17.98 30.71
N ASP A 271 4.08 -19.09 30.88
CA ASP A 271 5.27 -19.17 31.76
C ASP A 271 6.55 -19.24 30.92
N PRO A 272 7.29 -18.12 30.77
CA PRO A 272 8.56 -18.09 30.06
C PRO A 272 9.72 -18.75 30.80
N ARG A 273 9.52 -19.15 32.05
CA ARG A 273 10.56 -19.80 32.87
C ARG A 273 10.60 -21.31 32.70
N VAL A 274 9.64 -21.89 32.02
CA VAL A 274 9.52 -23.33 31.82
C VAL A 274 9.94 -23.69 30.40
N ARG A 275 10.94 -24.55 30.28
CA ARG A 275 11.41 -25.03 28.98
C ARG A 275 10.45 -26.04 28.39
N LYS A 276 10.19 -25.93 27.10
CA LYS A 276 9.28 -26.82 26.34
C LYS A 276 10.11 -27.51 25.27
N THR A 277 9.82 -28.79 25.00
CA THR A 277 10.37 -29.54 23.87
C THR A 277 9.23 -29.78 22.86
N PHE A 278 9.47 -29.41 21.60
CA PHE A 278 8.50 -29.51 20.53
C PHE A 278 8.72 -30.77 19.71
N TYR A 279 7.65 -31.44 19.30
CA TYR A 279 7.69 -32.74 18.64
C TYR A 279 7.03 -32.72 17.27
N LYS A 280 5.91 -31.99 17.12
CA LYS A 280 5.16 -31.94 15.88
C LYS A 280 4.60 -30.55 15.62
N LEU A 281 4.59 -30.20 14.34
CA LEU A 281 3.91 -29.05 13.81
C LEU A 281 2.82 -29.51 12.85
N PHE A 282 1.62 -28.96 13.01
CA PHE A 282 0.52 -29.10 12.06
C PHE A 282 0.18 -27.72 11.50
N LEU A 283 0.17 -27.61 10.18
CA LEU A 283 -0.24 -26.40 9.45
C LEU A 283 -1.58 -26.66 8.77
N TYR A 284 -2.46 -25.71 8.91
CA TYR A 284 -3.72 -25.64 8.19
C TYR A 284 -3.59 -24.58 7.10
N ALA A 285 -3.61 -25.01 5.86
CA ALA A 285 -3.50 -24.12 4.70
C ALA A 285 -4.51 -24.49 3.63
N ASP A 286 -4.97 -23.50 2.86
CA ASP A 286 -5.86 -23.69 1.70
C ASP A 286 -5.08 -23.33 0.42
N PRO A 287 -4.34 -24.29 -0.18
CA PRO A 287 -3.57 -24.07 -1.38
C PRO A 287 -4.45 -24.15 -2.63
N GLN A 288 -4.17 -23.28 -3.63
CA GLN A 288 -4.84 -23.32 -4.93
C GLN A 288 -4.19 -24.29 -5.94
N GLY A 289 -3.14 -24.99 -5.51
CA GLY A 289 -2.43 -25.99 -6.31
C GLY A 289 -1.28 -26.64 -5.54
N SER A 290 -0.26 -27.10 -6.24
CA SER A 290 0.95 -27.65 -5.62
C SER A 290 1.79 -26.51 -5.09
N VAL A 291 2.08 -26.51 -3.79
CA VAL A 291 2.83 -25.43 -3.09
C VAL A 291 3.94 -26.04 -2.26
N THR A 292 5.11 -25.42 -2.30
CA THR A 292 6.25 -25.73 -1.44
C THR A 292 6.53 -24.53 -0.52
N THR A 293 6.61 -24.78 0.78
CA THR A 293 6.93 -23.75 1.76
C THR A 293 7.95 -24.28 2.77
N ASN A 294 8.87 -23.43 3.19
CA ASN A 294 9.83 -23.72 4.24
C ASN A 294 9.31 -23.18 5.57
N VAL A 295 9.36 -24.01 6.60
CA VAL A 295 8.96 -23.62 7.96
C VAL A 295 10.17 -23.78 8.89
N SER A 296 10.49 -22.72 9.61
CA SER A 296 11.53 -22.71 10.62
C SER A 296 10.93 -22.46 12.00
N LEU A 297 11.34 -23.25 12.99
CA LEU A 297 11.07 -22.92 14.37
C LEU A 297 12.28 -22.18 14.92
N LYS A 298 12.04 -21.00 15.48
CA LYS A 298 13.05 -20.19 16.15
C LYS A 298 12.79 -20.20 17.64
N TYR A 299 13.84 -20.40 18.44
CA TYR A 299 13.76 -20.48 19.89
C TYR A 299 14.49 -19.32 20.55
N ASP A 300 13.96 -18.89 21.71
CA ASP A 300 14.63 -17.99 22.64
C ASP A 300 15.16 -16.69 21.98
N PHE A 301 14.29 -16.05 21.21
CA PHE A 301 14.53 -14.79 20.49
C PHE A 301 15.67 -14.86 19.44
N ASP A 302 15.98 -16.07 18.96
CA ASP A 302 17.09 -16.30 18.00
C ASP A 302 18.42 -15.72 18.49
N THR A 303 18.65 -15.77 19.81
CA THR A 303 19.82 -15.16 20.46
C THR A 303 21.07 -15.86 20.00
N GLU A 304 22.16 -15.12 19.81
CA GLU A 304 23.48 -15.67 19.45
C GLU A 304 23.90 -16.77 20.42
N GLY A 305 24.29 -17.93 19.87
CA GLY A 305 24.65 -19.13 20.64
C GLY A 305 23.49 -20.09 20.91
N THR A 306 22.26 -19.77 20.61
CA THR A 306 21.13 -20.71 20.63
C THR A 306 21.11 -21.55 19.36
N ILE A 307 21.20 -22.89 19.51
CA ILE A 307 21.13 -23.79 18.35
C ILE A 307 19.69 -23.78 17.81
N GLN A 308 19.55 -23.30 16.58
CA GLN A 308 18.28 -23.30 15.87
C GLN A 308 18.18 -24.53 14.96
N PRO A 309 17.03 -25.19 14.86
CA PRO A 309 16.84 -26.28 13.90
C PRO A 309 16.87 -25.78 12.47
N ALA A 310 17.27 -26.64 11.54
CA ALA A 310 17.19 -26.34 10.12
C ALA A 310 15.73 -26.13 9.68
N PRO A 311 15.48 -25.30 8.66
CA PRO A 311 14.17 -25.18 8.04
C PRO A 311 13.65 -26.53 7.55
N ILE A 312 12.36 -26.74 7.66
CA ILE A 312 11.67 -27.95 7.23
C ILE A 312 10.87 -27.60 5.98
N GLU A 313 11.17 -28.29 4.88
CA GLU A 313 10.38 -28.15 3.66
C GLU A 313 9.06 -28.92 3.80
N LEU A 314 7.97 -28.24 3.52
CA LEU A 314 6.64 -28.78 3.44
C LEU A 314 6.14 -28.63 2.01
N SER A 315 5.98 -29.73 1.32
CA SER A 315 5.42 -29.74 -0.02
C SER A 315 4.06 -30.41 -0.05
N ASN A 316 3.18 -29.80 -0.78
CA ASN A 316 1.87 -30.32 -1.06
C ASN A 316 1.90 -31.01 -2.45
N THR A 317 2.44 -32.20 -2.52
CA THR A 317 2.34 -33.05 -3.73
C THR A 317 0.95 -33.66 -3.82
N THR A 318 -0.04 -32.87 -4.17
CA THR A 318 -1.32 -33.44 -4.62
C THR A 318 -1.32 -33.50 -6.14
N GLY A 319 -1.74 -34.64 -6.64
CA GLY A 319 -2.06 -34.76 -8.05
C GLY A 319 -2.98 -33.63 -8.48
N THR A 320 -2.80 -33.18 -9.70
CA THR A 320 -3.54 -32.10 -10.34
C THR A 320 -5.03 -32.21 -10.05
N VAL A 321 -5.57 -31.31 -9.25
CA VAL A 321 -7.02 -31.19 -9.05
C VAL A 321 -7.55 -30.44 -10.25
N GLY A 322 -8.19 -31.13 -11.20
CA GLY A 322 -8.80 -30.50 -12.37
C GLY A 322 -10.21 -30.01 -12.01
N PHE A 323 -10.56 -28.82 -12.52
CA PHE A 323 -11.95 -28.40 -12.59
C PHE A 323 -12.71 -29.26 -13.63
N TYR A 324 -14.04 -29.36 -13.46
CA TYR A 324 -14.89 -30.07 -14.41
C TYR A 324 -14.73 -29.45 -15.81
N GLY A 325 -14.19 -30.21 -16.74
CA GLY A 325 -13.94 -29.78 -18.13
C GLY A 325 -12.47 -29.51 -18.50
N ASP A 326 -11.54 -29.36 -17.53
CA ASP A 326 -10.15 -28.97 -17.81
C ASP A 326 -9.14 -30.13 -17.73
N GLY A 327 -9.53 -31.31 -17.32
CA GLY A 327 -8.63 -32.41 -17.09
C GLY A 327 -8.77 -33.58 -18.07
N ALA A 328 -7.66 -34.23 -18.41
CA ALA A 328 -7.67 -35.45 -19.22
C ALA A 328 -8.35 -36.59 -18.43
N TYR A 329 -9.28 -37.28 -19.09
CA TYR A 329 -10.01 -38.42 -18.53
C TYR A 329 -9.03 -39.54 -18.10
N GLY A 330 -9.12 -39.92 -16.82
CA GLY A 330 -8.29 -40.99 -16.24
C GLY A 330 -7.01 -40.52 -15.52
N THR A 331 -6.63 -39.24 -15.61
CA THR A 331 -5.44 -38.67 -14.92
C THR A 331 -5.77 -37.57 -13.94
N THR A 332 -6.98 -36.97 -14.03
CA THR A 332 -7.40 -35.87 -13.19
C THR A 332 -8.33 -36.38 -12.08
N LEU A 333 -7.97 -36.13 -10.84
CA LEU A 333 -8.82 -36.41 -9.68
C LEU A 333 -9.84 -35.30 -9.50
N TYR A 334 -11.12 -35.63 -9.51
CA TYR A 334 -12.20 -34.73 -9.09
C TYR A 334 -12.13 -34.54 -7.57
N GLY A 335 -11.66 -33.39 -7.13
CA GLY A 335 -11.45 -33.13 -5.71
C GLY A 335 -12.35 -32.06 -5.14
N THR A 336 -12.89 -32.35 -3.99
CA THR A 336 -13.42 -31.35 -3.05
C THR A 336 -12.32 -30.43 -2.59
N LYS A 337 -12.66 -29.18 -2.17
CA LYS A 337 -11.73 -28.25 -1.49
C LYS A 337 -10.93 -29.02 -0.44
N LEU A 338 -9.68 -29.28 -0.74
CA LEU A 338 -8.78 -29.99 0.14
C LEU A 338 -8.25 -28.99 1.17
N LYS A 339 -8.92 -28.88 2.31
CA LYS A 339 -8.23 -28.35 3.49
C LYS A 339 -7.10 -29.31 3.82
N LYS A 340 -5.87 -28.88 3.60
CA LYS A 340 -4.72 -29.73 3.87
C LYS A 340 -4.14 -29.39 5.22
N LEU A 341 -4.13 -30.42 6.02
CA LEU A 341 -3.40 -30.49 7.25
C LEU A 341 -2.00 -31.03 6.90
N PHE A 342 -0.99 -30.18 6.99
CA PHE A 342 0.40 -30.61 6.88
C PHE A 342 0.92 -30.94 8.28
N GLY A 343 1.31 -32.17 8.51
CA GLY A 343 1.93 -32.62 9.75
C GLY A 343 3.38 -32.96 9.52
N THR A 344 4.28 -32.39 10.32
CA THR A 344 5.71 -32.73 10.29
C THR A 344 6.27 -32.86 11.69
N GLN A 345 7.31 -33.68 11.82
CA GLN A 345 8.09 -33.76 13.06
C GLN A 345 9.02 -32.55 13.14
N VAL A 346 9.05 -31.94 14.30
CA VAL A 346 9.95 -30.84 14.60
C VAL A 346 10.85 -31.20 15.75
N ILE A 347 12.02 -30.59 15.80
CA ILE A 347 13.00 -30.82 16.87
C ILE A 347 13.37 -29.51 17.51
N GLY A 348 13.69 -29.57 18.78
CA GLY A 348 14.21 -28.46 19.53
C GLY A 348 13.47 -28.19 20.82
N SER A 349 14.04 -27.34 21.64
CA SER A 349 13.46 -26.93 22.91
C SER A 349 13.84 -25.50 23.23
N GLY A 350 12.92 -24.76 23.80
CA GLY A 350 13.12 -23.36 24.19
C GLY A 350 12.14 -22.92 25.27
N PHE A 351 12.34 -21.75 25.79
CA PHE A 351 11.44 -21.06 26.70
C PHE A 351 10.34 -20.34 25.89
N THR A 352 10.73 -19.75 24.74
CA THR A 352 9.85 -19.12 23.77
C THR A 352 10.04 -19.74 22.40
N VAL A 353 9.05 -19.62 21.55
CA VAL A 353 9.07 -20.10 20.16
C VAL A 353 8.42 -19.09 19.22
N SER A 354 9.02 -18.96 18.05
CA SER A 354 8.46 -18.26 16.88
C SER A 354 8.43 -19.21 15.69
N LEU A 355 7.42 -19.09 14.85
CA LEU A 355 7.31 -19.78 13.59
C LEU A 355 7.63 -18.79 12.46
N GLN A 356 8.53 -19.17 11.59
CA GLN A 356 8.84 -18.43 10.37
C GLN A 356 8.48 -19.28 9.15
N PHE A 357 7.67 -18.72 8.26
CA PHE A 357 7.27 -19.32 7.01
C PHE A 357 7.94 -18.58 5.88
N ILE A 358 8.55 -19.30 4.94
CA ILE A 358 9.17 -18.75 3.74
C ILE A 358 8.71 -19.58 2.56
N SER A 359 8.04 -18.93 1.61
CA SER A 359 7.72 -19.51 0.30
C SER A 359 8.50 -18.73 -0.74
N GLU A 360 9.20 -19.44 -1.62
CA GLU A 360 9.99 -18.84 -2.68
C GLU A 360 9.80 -19.67 -3.96
N GLY A 361 9.17 -19.11 -4.96
CA GLY A 361 8.91 -19.81 -6.22
C GLY A 361 7.82 -19.16 -7.04
N THR A 362 7.41 -19.90 -8.06
CA THR A 362 6.29 -19.56 -8.95
C THR A 362 5.10 -20.47 -8.71
N ASP A 363 4.98 -21.00 -7.49
CA ASP A 363 3.88 -21.87 -7.08
C ASP A 363 2.55 -21.10 -6.99
N PRO A 364 1.40 -21.80 -7.14
CA PRO A 364 0.10 -21.20 -6.96
C PRO A 364 -0.05 -20.58 -5.55
N PRO A 365 -0.91 -19.57 -5.38
CA PRO A 365 -1.12 -18.93 -4.10
C PRO A 365 -1.77 -19.88 -3.07
N PHE A 366 -1.52 -19.63 -1.80
CA PHE A 366 -2.13 -20.34 -0.68
C PHE A 366 -2.44 -19.36 0.47
N SER A 367 -3.42 -19.72 1.29
CA SER A 367 -3.64 -19.05 2.57
C SER A 367 -3.17 -19.95 3.73
N LEU A 368 -2.62 -19.35 4.76
CA LEU A 368 -2.25 -20.01 6.01
C LEU A 368 -3.30 -19.66 7.07
N ASP A 369 -4.09 -20.65 7.47
CA ASP A 369 -5.23 -20.44 8.38
C ASP A 369 -4.81 -20.60 9.85
N ALA A 370 -4.00 -21.62 10.17
CA ALA A 370 -3.58 -21.90 11.54
C ALA A 370 -2.33 -22.77 11.59
N ALA A 371 -1.61 -22.69 12.71
CA ALA A 371 -0.54 -23.59 13.07
C ALA A 371 -0.76 -24.15 14.48
N THR A 372 -0.54 -25.46 14.65
CA THR A 372 -0.63 -26.13 15.94
C THR A 372 0.70 -26.82 16.26
N LEU A 373 1.24 -26.58 17.44
CA LEU A 373 2.47 -27.21 17.94
C LEU A 373 2.16 -28.21 19.05
N GLU A 374 2.64 -29.45 18.90
CA GLU A 374 2.67 -30.42 19.99
C GLU A 374 3.99 -30.29 20.77
N TYR A 375 3.90 -30.17 22.09
CA TYR A 375 5.04 -30.00 22.95
C TYR A 375 4.90 -30.71 24.29
N ALA A 376 6.01 -30.96 24.96
CA ALA A 376 6.05 -31.38 26.36
C ALA A 376 6.73 -30.32 27.22
N VAL A 377 6.22 -30.17 28.43
CA VAL A 377 6.76 -29.26 29.43
C VAL A 377 7.80 -30.00 30.29
N HIS A 378 8.98 -29.42 30.40
CA HIS A 378 9.98 -29.94 31.35
C HIS A 378 9.78 -29.28 32.72
N GLY A 379 9.67 -30.13 33.75
CA GLY A 379 9.55 -29.64 35.12
C GLY A 379 10.72 -28.75 35.51
N ARG A 380 10.52 -27.83 36.45
CA ARG A 380 11.61 -27.06 37.08
C ARG A 380 12.64 -28.05 37.63
N ARG A 381 13.87 -27.92 37.18
CA ARG A 381 15.03 -28.41 37.90
C ARG A 381 15.63 -27.28 38.73
#